data_062bb421d01a795b04bf4a935a8f65fe
#
_entry.id   062bb421d01a795b04bf4a935a8f65fe
#
_cell.length_a   1.000
_cell.length_b   1.000
_cell.length_c   1.000
_cell.angle_alpha   90.00
_cell.angle_beta   90.00
_cell.angle_gamma   90.00
#
_symmetry.space_group_name_H-M   'P 1'
#
loop_
_entity.id
_entity.type
_entity.pdbx_description
1 polymer ?
#
loop_
_entity_poly.entity_id
_entity_poly.type
_entity_poly.pdbx_seq_one_letter_code
_entity_poly.pdbx_strand_id
1 'polypeptide(L)'
;QAKRPLMILGGGGWDQDACDDIRAMAQANGLPVAVTFRCQDRFDNNHDHYAGDLGSGPNPKLHQRVRDSDLLLVIGARLGEMTTGGYSLVDIPVPKQILIHVHPGTGDLGRVYQPSLAINAGMKAFAAAARTLKPVKPGWGEWTKSARADYLAWTEPPRIPGPVQMGEILAWLNERLDDDAILCNGAGNFSVWVNRFYR
;
A
#
# COMPACT_ATOMS: atom_id res chain seq x y z
N GLN A 1 -2.13 -14.80 -16.93
CA GLN A 1 -0.86 -14.41 -16.28
C GLN A 1 -0.86 -12.89 -16.15
N ALA A 2 -0.68 -12.37 -14.92
CA ALA A 2 -0.68 -10.92 -14.67
C ALA A 2 0.48 -10.23 -15.40
N LYS A 3 0.26 -8.97 -15.77
CA LYS A 3 1.28 -8.09 -16.36
C LYS A 3 1.50 -6.83 -15.52
N ARG A 4 0.48 -6.42 -14.77
CA ARG A 4 0.46 -5.19 -13.94
C ARG A 4 -0.15 -5.49 -12.57
N PRO A 5 0.49 -6.36 -11.75
CA PRO A 5 -0.01 -6.65 -10.43
C PRO A 5 0.22 -5.49 -9.48
N LEU A 6 -0.62 -5.37 -8.45
CA LEU A 6 -0.42 -4.49 -7.31
C LEU A 6 -0.82 -5.24 -6.03
N MET A 7 0.08 -5.23 -5.03
CA MET A 7 -0.24 -5.70 -3.68
C MET A 7 -0.72 -4.52 -2.84
N ILE A 8 -1.78 -4.73 -2.05
CA ILE A 8 -2.32 -3.74 -1.12
C ILE A 8 -2.38 -4.35 0.27
N LEU A 9 -1.64 -3.78 1.21
CA LEU A 9 -1.58 -4.23 2.60
C LEU A 9 -2.41 -3.33 3.50
N GLY A 10 -3.11 -3.90 4.47
CA GLY A 10 -3.88 -3.10 5.41
C GLY A 10 -4.43 -3.91 6.59
N GLY A 11 -5.30 -3.27 7.35
CA GLY A 11 -5.96 -3.89 8.49
C GLY A 11 -5.06 -4.18 9.69
N GLY A 12 -5.57 -4.97 10.62
CA GLY A 12 -4.88 -5.37 11.84
C GLY A 12 -4.45 -6.83 11.84
N GLY A 13 -3.88 -7.27 12.98
CA GLY A 13 -3.46 -8.67 13.16
C GLY A 13 -2.10 -9.00 12.57
N TRP A 14 -1.30 -7.98 12.26
CA TRP A 14 0.09 -8.09 11.85
C TRP A 14 1.02 -8.12 13.07
N ASP A 15 2.14 -8.79 12.93
CA ASP A 15 3.35 -8.65 13.76
C ASP A 15 4.57 -8.49 12.84
N GLN A 16 5.74 -8.34 13.44
CA GLN A 16 6.96 -8.11 12.68
C GLN A 16 7.28 -9.28 11.74
N ASP A 17 7.12 -10.52 12.19
CA ASP A 17 7.38 -11.72 11.39
C ASP A 17 6.47 -11.76 10.15
N ALA A 18 5.18 -11.43 10.32
CA ALA A 18 4.24 -11.38 9.20
C ALA A 18 4.58 -10.26 8.20
N CYS A 19 5.02 -9.10 8.66
CA CYS A 19 5.50 -8.02 7.81
C CYS A 19 6.76 -8.44 7.05
N ASP A 20 7.70 -9.11 7.70
CA ASP A 20 8.94 -9.60 7.11
C ASP A 20 8.67 -10.69 6.06
N ASP A 21 7.77 -11.62 6.34
CA ASP A 21 7.38 -12.67 5.42
C ASP A 21 6.72 -12.11 4.15
N ILE A 22 5.82 -11.14 4.30
CA ILE A 22 5.17 -10.48 3.15
C ILE A 22 6.18 -9.63 2.38
N ARG A 23 7.11 -8.94 3.06
CA ARG A 23 8.20 -8.20 2.39
C ARG A 23 9.05 -9.15 1.55
N ALA A 24 9.46 -10.27 2.11
CA ALA A 24 10.24 -11.28 1.40
C ALA A 24 9.49 -11.85 0.19
N MET A 25 8.18 -12.12 0.34
CA MET A 25 7.32 -12.60 -0.76
C MET A 25 7.17 -11.55 -1.85
N ALA A 26 6.94 -10.29 -1.50
CA ALA A 26 6.84 -9.19 -2.45
C ALA A 26 8.15 -9.00 -3.23
N GLN A 27 9.28 -9.03 -2.53
CA GLN A 27 10.61 -8.89 -3.11
C GLN A 27 10.94 -10.04 -4.07
N ALA A 28 10.72 -11.28 -3.63
CA ALA A 28 10.99 -12.47 -4.43
C ALA A 28 10.17 -12.52 -5.73
N ASN A 29 8.99 -11.90 -5.73
CA ASN A 29 8.08 -11.85 -6.87
C ASN A 29 8.07 -10.49 -7.61
N GLY A 30 8.91 -9.54 -7.21
CA GLY A 30 9.00 -8.22 -7.86
C GLY A 30 7.71 -7.41 -7.79
N LEU A 31 6.87 -7.57 -6.75
CA LEU A 31 5.56 -6.94 -6.65
C LEU A 31 5.67 -5.51 -6.12
N PRO A 32 5.00 -4.51 -6.75
CA PRO A 32 4.82 -3.21 -6.14
C PRO A 32 3.80 -3.30 -5.01
N VAL A 33 4.06 -2.60 -3.90
CA VAL A 33 3.27 -2.67 -2.67
C VAL A 33 2.73 -1.29 -2.31
N ALA A 34 1.41 -1.19 -2.21
CA ALA A 34 0.74 -0.05 -1.59
C ALA A 34 0.20 -0.46 -0.21
N VAL A 35 0.04 0.52 0.66
CA VAL A 35 -0.58 0.31 1.97
C VAL A 35 -1.87 1.10 2.08
N THR A 36 -2.73 0.74 3.02
CA THR A 36 -3.97 1.48 3.26
C THR A 36 -3.77 2.54 4.35
N PHE A 37 -4.77 3.41 4.51
CA PHE A 37 -4.78 4.47 5.50
C PHE A 37 -4.38 3.97 6.90
N ARG A 38 -3.40 4.63 7.53
CA ARG A 38 -2.84 4.31 8.84
C ARG A 38 -2.18 2.92 8.92
N CYS A 39 -1.65 2.44 7.80
CA CYS A 39 -0.98 1.15 7.71
C CYS A 39 0.42 1.28 7.06
N GLN A 40 1.05 2.45 7.12
CA GLN A 40 2.35 2.71 6.52
C GLN A 40 3.46 1.83 7.15
N ASP A 41 3.27 1.43 8.41
CA ASP A 41 4.13 0.53 9.16
C ASP A 41 4.08 -0.94 8.71
N ARG A 42 3.19 -1.30 7.78
CA ARG A 42 3.09 -2.69 7.27
C ARG A 42 4.14 -3.05 6.22
N PHE A 43 4.81 -2.04 5.67
CA PHE A 43 5.86 -2.25 4.70
C PHE A 43 6.88 -1.10 4.77
N ASP A 44 8.16 -1.41 4.69
CA ASP A 44 9.23 -0.42 4.72
C ASP A 44 9.04 0.62 3.59
N ASN A 45 8.85 1.87 3.97
CA ASN A 45 8.60 2.97 3.03
C ASN A 45 9.85 3.34 2.22
N ASN A 46 11.03 2.92 2.66
CA ASN A 46 12.28 3.10 1.93
C ASN A 46 12.56 1.96 0.93
N HIS A 47 11.83 0.86 0.99
CA HIS A 47 12.01 -0.28 0.09
C HIS A 47 11.64 0.07 -1.37
N ASP A 48 12.42 -0.44 -2.34
CA ASP A 48 12.24 -0.16 -3.78
C ASP A 48 10.87 -0.60 -4.35
N HIS A 49 10.18 -1.49 -3.67
CA HIS A 49 8.84 -1.94 -4.06
C HIS A 49 7.70 -1.12 -3.45
N TYR A 50 7.99 -0.21 -2.52
CA TYR A 50 6.95 0.60 -1.90
C TYR A 50 6.41 1.66 -2.88
N ALA A 51 5.12 1.63 -3.11
CA ALA A 51 4.41 2.47 -4.08
C ALA A 51 3.58 3.60 -3.45
N GLY A 52 3.50 3.64 -2.12
CA GLY A 52 2.76 4.67 -1.38
C GLY A 52 1.52 4.18 -0.66
N ASP A 53 0.74 5.12 -0.16
CA ASP A 53 -0.44 4.88 0.66
C ASP A 53 -1.73 5.33 -0.05
N LEU A 54 -2.78 4.52 0.12
CA LEU A 54 -4.14 4.74 -0.40
C LEU A 54 -5.04 5.40 0.67
N GLY A 55 -4.45 6.23 1.52
CA GLY A 55 -5.15 6.92 2.59
C GLY A 55 -5.68 8.30 2.21
N SER A 56 -5.57 9.25 3.15
CA SER A 56 -5.98 10.63 2.95
C SER A 56 -4.95 11.40 2.12
N GLY A 57 -5.38 12.04 1.02
CA GLY A 57 -4.51 12.80 0.12
C GLY A 57 -3.51 11.91 -0.64
N PRO A 58 -3.96 10.80 -1.23
CA PRO A 58 -3.06 9.84 -1.87
C PRO A 58 -2.47 10.40 -3.17
N ASN A 59 -1.37 9.80 -3.62
CA ASN A 59 -0.79 10.09 -4.92
C ASN A 59 -1.79 9.79 -6.06
N PRO A 60 -2.18 10.77 -6.90
CA PRO A 60 -3.08 10.51 -8.03
C PRO A 60 -2.58 9.42 -8.99
N LYS A 61 -1.25 9.30 -9.15
CA LYS A 61 -0.65 8.24 -9.97
C LYS A 61 -0.81 6.87 -9.32
N LEU A 62 -0.82 6.76 -7.99
CA LEU A 62 -1.12 5.51 -7.30
C LEU A 62 -2.60 5.12 -7.51
N HIS A 63 -3.53 6.07 -7.43
CA HIS A 63 -4.92 5.81 -7.79
C HIS A 63 -5.07 5.31 -9.24
N GLN A 64 -4.36 5.94 -10.17
CA GLN A 64 -4.36 5.48 -11.56
C GLN A 64 -3.76 4.07 -11.68
N ARG A 65 -2.71 3.77 -10.92
CA ARG A 65 -2.09 2.44 -10.88
C ARG A 65 -3.05 1.37 -10.38
N VAL A 66 -3.89 1.65 -9.38
CA VAL A 66 -4.96 0.73 -8.95
C VAL A 66 -5.91 0.45 -10.12
N ARG A 67 -6.34 1.50 -10.84
CA ARG A 67 -7.23 1.34 -12.00
C ARG A 67 -6.60 0.55 -13.13
N ASP A 68 -5.30 0.75 -13.39
CA ASP A 68 -4.57 0.13 -14.50
C ASP A 68 -4.04 -1.27 -14.20
N SER A 69 -4.10 -1.68 -12.94
CA SER A 69 -3.72 -3.04 -12.55
C SER A 69 -4.62 -4.08 -13.21
N ASP A 70 -4.06 -5.23 -13.53
CA ASP A 70 -4.80 -6.40 -13.99
C ASP A 70 -4.98 -7.45 -12.88
N LEU A 71 -4.21 -7.33 -11.78
CA LEU A 71 -4.31 -8.14 -10.58
C LEU A 71 -4.14 -7.26 -9.34
N LEU A 72 -5.08 -7.37 -8.41
CA LEU A 72 -5.00 -6.80 -7.07
C LEU A 72 -4.89 -7.94 -6.05
N LEU A 73 -3.76 -7.99 -5.34
CA LEU A 73 -3.57 -8.87 -4.18
C LEU A 73 -3.76 -8.04 -2.92
N VAL A 74 -4.94 -8.14 -2.32
CA VAL A 74 -5.34 -7.36 -1.15
C VAL A 74 -5.22 -8.23 0.10
N ILE A 75 -4.41 -7.80 1.06
CA ILE A 75 -4.11 -8.57 2.26
C ILE A 75 -4.46 -7.74 3.49
N GLY A 76 -5.48 -8.15 4.22
CA GLY A 76 -5.96 -7.56 5.48
C GLY A 76 -6.82 -6.31 5.33
N ALA A 77 -6.83 -5.66 4.18
CA ALA A 77 -7.64 -4.46 3.94
C ALA A 77 -9.08 -4.80 3.60
N ARG A 78 -10.04 -4.02 4.12
CA ARG A 78 -11.48 -4.18 3.83
C ARG A 78 -11.91 -3.63 2.48
N LEU A 79 -11.08 -2.90 1.75
CA LEU A 79 -11.44 -2.16 0.54
C LEU A 79 -12.64 -1.21 0.74
N GLY A 80 -12.63 -0.50 1.87
CA GLY A 80 -13.66 0.49 2.19
C GLY A 80 -13.44 1.82 1.46
N GLU A 81 -14.30 2.78 1.76
CA GLU A 81 -14.38 4.11 1.13
C GLU A 81 -13.02 4.81 1.01
N MET A 82 -12.27 4.90 2.12
CA MET A 82 -10.97 5.59 2.14
C MET A 82 -9.95 4.96 1.18
N THR A 83 -9.81 3.63 1.23
CA THR A 83 -8.82 2.89 0.41
C THR A 83 -9.16 2.90 -1.08
N THR A 84 -10.43 3.01 -1.41
CA THR A 84 -10.91 2.91 -2.80
C THR A 84 -11.34 4.26 -3.39
N GLY A 85 -10.95 5.38 -2.75
CA GLY A 85 -11.26 6.72 -3.22
C GLY A 85 -12.75 6.95 -3.38
N GLY A 86 -13.55 6.68 -2.35
CA GLY A 86 -15.00 6.78 -2.41
C GLY A 86 -15.63 5.73 -3.32
N TYR A 87 -15.10 4.51 -3.34
CA TYR A 87 -15.55 3.41 -4.19
C TYR A 87 -15.42 3.67 -5.70
N SER A 88 -14.45 4.52 -6.10
CA SER A 88 -14.27 4.95 -7.50
C SER A 88 -13.07 4.30 -8.21
N LEU A 89 -12.22 3.55 -7.49
CA LEU A 89 -10.99 2.99 -8.05
C LEU A 89 -11.15 1.60 -8.66
N VAL A 90 -12.16 0.87 -8.22
CA VAL A 90 -12.40 -0.52 -8.61
C VAL A 90 -13.88 -0.67 -8.93
N ASP A 91 -14.23 -1.40 -9.97
CA ASP A 91 -15.61 -1.58 -10.40
C ASP A 91 -16.41 -2.43 -9.40
N ILE A 92 -17.67 -2.07 -9.18
CA ILE A 92 -18.60 -2.73 -8.27
C ILE A 92 -19.74 -3.37 -9.09
N PRO A 93 -20.18 -4.57 -8.76
CA PRO A 93 -19.65 -5.48 -7.74
C PRO A 93 -18.48 -6.33 -8.23
N VAL A 94 -18.22 -6.38 -9.53
CA VAL A 94 -17.22 -7.25 -10.16
C VAL A 94 -16.06 -6.41 -10.66
N PRO A 95 -14.89 -6.46 -9.98
CA PRO A 95 -13.69 -5.79 -10.47
C PRO A 95 -13.27 -6.27 -11.86
N LYS A 96 -12.81 -5.37 -12.72
CA LYS A 96 -12.15 -5.76 -13.99
C LYS A 96 -10.79 -6.43 -13.75
N GLN A 97 -10.19 -6.16 -12.58
CA GLN A 97 -8.96 -6.79 -12.12
C GLN A 97 -9.25 -8.19 -11.58
N ILE A 98 -8.31 -9.10 -11.69
CA ILE A 98 -8.32 -10.31 -10.89
C ILE A 98 -8.10 -9.89 -9.43
N LEU A 99 -9.13 -9.98 -8.60
CA LEU A 99 -9.05 -9.63 -7.19
C LEU A 99 -8.82 -10.89 -6.35
N ILE A 100 -7.64 -10.97 -5.72
CA ILE A 100 -7.34 -11.93 -4.66
C ILE A 100 -7.47 -11.17 -3.34
N HIS A 101 -8.45 -11.55 -2.53
CA HIS A 101 -8.75 -10.85 -1.28
C HIS A 101 -8.56 -11.76 -0.08
N VAL A 102 -7.61 -11.41 0.77
CA VAL A 102 -7.28 -12.12 2.02
C VAL A 102 -7.77 -11.28 3.18
N HIS A 103 -8.64 -11.82 4.03
CA HIS A 103 -9.14 -11.10 5.19
C HIS A 103 -9.54 -12.06 6.32
N PRO A 104 -9.29 -11.74 7.62
CA PRO A 104 -9.67 -12.60 8.74
C PRO A 104 -11.17 -12.63 9.00
N GLY A 105 -11.89 -11.56 8.68
CA GLY A 105 -13.33 -11.46 8.84
C GLY A 105 -14.06 -11.94 7.59
N THR A 106 -14.85 -13.02 7.71
CA THR A 106 -15.64 -13.57 6.60
C THR A 106 -16.65 -12.57 6.04
N GLY A 107 -17.22 -11.70 6.89
CA GLY A 107 -18.21 -10.70 6.49
C GLY A 107 -17.66 -9.55 5.65
N ASP A 108 -16.34 -9.42 5.53
CA ASP A 108 -15.70 -8.40 4.68
C ASP A 108 -15.35 -8.94 3.28
N LEU A 109 -15.20 -10.25 3.14
CA LEU A 109 -14.92 -10.92 1.86
C LEU A 109 -16.19 -10.92 0.98
N GLY A 110 -16.11 -10.24 -0.17
CA GLY A 110 -17.23 -10.14 -1.10
C GLY A 110 -18.31 -9.11 -0.69
N ARG A 111 -18.10 -8.33 0.36
CA ARG A 111 -19.09 -7.35 0.86
C ARG A 111 -19.42 -6.26 -0.15
N VAL A 112 -18.42 -5.73 -0.82
CA VAL A 112 -18.55 -4.68 -1.85
C VAL A 112 -18.07 -5.20 -3.20
N TYR A 113 -16.90 -5.81 -3.21
CA TYR A 113 -16.24 -6.32 -4.40
C TYR A 113 -16.22 -7.85 -4.39
N GLN A 114 -16.72 -8.47 -5.44
CA GLN A 114 -16.66 -9.91 -5.59
C GLN A 114 -15.23 -10.33 -5.97
N PRO A 115 -14.51 -11.03 -5.09
CA PRO A 115 -13.15 -11.44 -5.40
C PRO A 115 -13.15 -12.65 -6.34
N SER A 116 -12.15 -12.71 -7.23
CA SER A 116 -11.87 -13.89 -8.03
C SER A 116 -11.40 -15.07 -7.15
N LEU A 117 -10.70 -14.72 -6.04
CA LEU A 117 -10.29 -15.65 -5.00
C LEU A 117 -10.41 -14.98 -3.63
N ALA A 118 -11.27 -15.51 -2.77
CA ALA A 118 -11.42 -15.11 -1.38
C ALA A 118 -10.64 -16.08 -0.48
N ILE A 119 -9.77 -15.55 0.40
CA ILE A 119 -9.00 -16.33 1.35
C ILE A 119 -9.33 -15.84 2.76
N ASN A 120 -10.03 -16.64 3.53
CA ASN A 120 -10.28 -16.34 4.93
C ASN A 120 -9.11 -16.81 5.79
N ALA A 121 -8.24 -15.91 6.17
CA ALA A 121 -7.06 -16.19 6.98
C ALA A 121 -6.62 -14.98 7.79
N GLY A 122 -6.07 -15.21 8.96
CA GLY A 122 -5.34 -14.19 9.74
C GLY A 122 -4.00 -13.84 9.07
N MET A 123 -3.53 -12.62 9.29
CA MET A 123 -2.35 -12.09 8.58
C MET A 123 -1.10 -12.91 8.83
N LYS A 124 -0.84 -13.33 10.07
CA LYS A 124 0.31 -14.17 10.43
C LYS A 124 0.32 -15.51 9.69
N ALA A 125 -0.81 -16.21 9.72
CA ALA A 125 -0.93 -17.51 9.06
C ALA A 125 -0.81 -17.40 7.54
N PHE A 126 -1.43 -16.35 6.95
CA PHE A 126 -1.32 -16.11 5.52
C PHE A 126 0.11 -15.76 5.12
N ALA A 127 0.78 -14.87 5.84
CA ALA A 127 2.14 -14.42 5.53
C ALA A 127 3.13 -15.60 5.58
N ALA A 128 3.08 -16.40 6.65
CA ALA A 128 3.92 -17.60 6.78
C ALA A 128 3.69 -18.60 5.64
N ALA A 129 2.44 -18.83 5.25
CA ALA A 129 2.13 -19.71 4.11
C ALA A 129 2.61 -19.09 2.79
N ALA A 130 2.40 -17.80 2.57
CA ALA A 130 2.77 -17.09 1.35
C ALA A 130 4.29 -17.11 1.11
N ARG A 131 5.08 -17.03 2.17
CA ARG A 131 6.55 -17.11 2.11
C ARG A 131 7.04 -18.44 1.53
N THR A 132 6.30 -19.52 1.70
CA THR A 132 6.68 -20.86 1.19
C THR A 132 6.41 -21.04 -0.30
N LEU A 133 5.68 -20.11 -0.93
CA LEU A 133 5.36 -20.19 -2.35
C LEU A 133 6.62 -20.00 -3.20
N LYS A 134 6.74 -20.79 -4.25
CA LYS A 134 7.84 -20.64 -5.21
C LYS A 134 7.70 -19.30 -5.93
N PRO A 135 8.74 -18.47 -5.98
CA PRO A 135 8.69 -17.21 -6.71
C PRO A 135 8.44 -17.45 -8.21
N VAL A 136 7.66 -16.55 -8.79
CA VAL A 136 7.49 -16.49 -10.24
C VAL A 136 8.57 -15.61 -10.86
N LYS A 137 8.92 -15.85 -12.13
CA LYS A 137 9.75 -14.88 -12.88
C LYS A 137 8.88 -13.68 -13.23
N PRO A 138 9.10 -12.49 -12.65
CA PRO A 138 8.25 -11.34 -12.91
C PRO A 138 8.49 -10.79 -14.31
N GLY A 139 7.42 -10.65 -15.08
CA GLY A 139 7.42 -9.92 -16.36
C GLY A 139 7.07 -8.43 -16.20
N TRP A 140 6.97 -7.93 -14.94
CA TRP A 140 6.47 -6.61 -14.59
C TRP A 140 7.49 -5.71 -13.86
N GLY A 141 8.79 -5.95 -14.04
CA GLY A 141 9.83 -5.19 -13.34
C GLY A 141 9.77 -3.67 -13.60
N GLU A 142 9.50 -3.25 -14.84
CA GLU A 142 9.33 -1.82 -15.16
C GLU A 142 8.08 -1.22 -14.52
N TRP A 143 7.03 -2.00 -14.37
CA TRP A 143 5.82 -1.59 -13.65
C TRP A 143 6.12 -1.29 -12.17
N THR A 144 6.92 -2.11 -11.51
CA THR A 144 7.35 -1.93 -10.13
C THR A 144 8.29 -0.74 -9.98
N LYS A 145 9.29 -0.62 -10.85
CA LYS A 145 10.20 0.54 -10.87
C LYS A 145 9.45 1.86 -11.07
N SER A 146 8.50 1.89 -12.01
CA SER A 146 7.71 3.10 -12.24
C SER A 146 6.79 3.44 -11.07
N ALA A 147 6.30 2.43 -10.32
CA ALA A 147 5.54 2.66 -9.09
C ALA A 147 6.39 3.36 -8.03
N ARG A 148 7.61 2.90 -7.83
CA ARG A 148 8.58 3.53 -6.93
C ARG A 148 8.94 4.94 -7.35
N ALA A 149 9.24 5.15 -8.64
CA ALA A 149 9.56 6.46 -9.18
C ALA A 149 8.40 7.47 -8.99
N ASP A 150 7.15 7.04 -9.20
CA ASP A 150 5.97 7.86 -8.97
C ASP A 150 5.80 8.22 -7.48
N TYR A 151 6.13 7.30 -6.56
CA TYR A 151 6.11 7.56 -5.13
C TYR A 151 7.20 8.57 -4.73
N LEU A 152 8.44 8.36 -5.17
CA LEU A 152 9.55 9.27 -4.86
C LEU A 152 9.26 10.69 -5.37
N ALA A 153 8.79 10.84 -6.60
CA ALA A 153 8.40 12.13 -7.15
C ALA A 153 7.24 12.79 -6.36
N TRP A 154 6.31 11.98 -5.80
CA TRP A 154 5.22 12.48 -4.98
C TRP A 154 5.70 13.00 -3.62
N THR A 155 6.75 12.41 -3.07
CA THR A 155 7.32 12.80 -1.76
C THR A 155 8.33 13.95 -1.85
N GLU A 156 8.65 14.46 -3.04
CA GLU A 156 9.39 15.70 -3.20
C GLU A 156 8.57 16.89 -2.67
N PRO A 157 9.09 17.69 -1.71
CA PRO A 157 8.36 18.81 -1.14
C PRO A 157 8.10 19.91 -2.18
N PRO A 158 6.84 20.20 -2.56
CA PRO A 158 6.55 21.31 -3.43
C PRO A 158 6.69 22.63 -2.67
N ARG A 159 7.09 23.67 -3.36
CA ARG A 159 7.03 25.03 -2.81
C ARG A 159 5.58 25.47 -2.67
N ILE A 160 5.18 25.86 -1.46
CA ILE A 160 3.82 26.34 -1.17
C ILE A 160 3.86 27.84 -0.80
N PRO A 161 2.72 28.57 -0.93
CA PRO A 161 2.63 29.95 -0.47
C PRO A 161 2.91 30.10 1.03
N GLY A 162 3.60 31.19 1.38
CA GLY A 162 3.92 31.54 2.77
C GLY A 162 5.35 31.18 3.18
N PRO A 163 5.77 31.67 4.36
CA PRO A 163 7.15 31.47 4.84
C PRO A 163 7.43 30.08 5.41
N VAL A 164 6.40 29.34 5.83
CA VAL A 164 6.53 28.01 6.43
C VAL A 164 6.33 26.96 5.36
N GLN A 165 7.33 26.09 5.18
CA GLN A 165 7.34 25.01 4.18
C GLN A 165 7.26 23.65 4.90
N MET A 166 6.03 23.19 5.19
CA MET A 166 5.80 21.97 5.98
C MET A 166 6.44 20.72 5.36
N GLY A 167 6.42 20.61 4.03
CA GLY A 167 7.06 19.46 3.36
C GLY A 167 8.58 19.43 3.59
N GLU A 168 9.24 20.58 3.52
CA GLU A 168 10.69 20.71 3.79
C GLU A 168 11.01 20.38 5.27
N ILE A 169 10.13 20.81 6.22
CA ILE A 169 10.30 20.51 7.65
C ILE A 169 10.23 19.00 7.89
N LEU A 170 9.28 18.32 7.29
CA LEU A 170 9.13 16.87 7.47
C LEU A 170 10.24 16.08 6.78
N ALA A 171 10.68 16.50 5.60
CA ALA A 171 11.85 15.93 4.95
C ALA A 171 13.10 16.11 5.81
N TRP A 172 13.28 17.29 6.41
CA TRP A 172 14.38 17.57 7.34
C TRP A 172 14.33 16.72 8.62
N LEU A 173 13.14 16.48 9.17
CA LEU A 173 12.95 15.58 10.32
C LEU A 173 13.26 14.12 9.94
N ASN A 174 12.80 13.67 8.78
CA ASN A 174 13.04 12.31 8.28
C ASN A 174 14.53 11.98 8.09
N GLU A 175 15.36 12.99 7.83
CA GLU A 175 16.83 12.83 7.70
C GLU A 175 17.56 12.81 9.04
N ARG A 176 16.92 13.24 10.14
CA ARG A 176 17.59 13.50 11.44
C ARG A 176 17.06 12.71 12.60
N LEU A 177 15.84 12.23 12.52
CA LEU A 177 15.30 11.38 13.55
C LEU A 177 15.81 9.95 13.36
N ASP A 178 15.95 9.25 14.47
CA ASP A 178 16.33 7.85 14.46
C ASP A 178 15.23 6.99 13.84
N ASP A 179 15.58 5.81 13.31
CA ASP A 179 14.65 4.91 12.61
C ASP A 179 13.50 4.39 13.48
N ASP A 180 13.65 4.46 14.82
CA ASP A 180 12.63 4.08 15.81
C ASP A 180 11.82 5.27 16.33
N ALA A 181 11.97 6.46 15.75
CA ALA A 181 11.23 7.65 16.15
C ALA A 181 9.73 7.49 15.93
N ILE A 182 8.93 7.89 16.91
CA ILE A 182 7.47 7.87 16.86
C ILE A 182 6.96 9.28 16.66
N LEU A 183 6.37 9.55 15.48
CA LEU A 183 5.68 10.80 15.20
C LEU A 183 4.21 10.71 15.57
N CYS A 184 3.78 11.57 16.49
CA CYS A 184 2.40 11.71 16.89
C CYS A 184 1.80 12.99 16.29
N ASN A 185 0.62 12.87 15.69
CA ASN A 185 -0.15 14.02 15.22
C ASN A 185 -1.63 13.89 15.60
N GLY A 186 -2.35 15.01 15.62
CA GLY A 186 -3.80 15.00 15.78
C GLY A 186 -4.53 14.67 14.47
N ALA A 187 -5.84 14.40 14.56
CA ALA A 187 -6.69 14.25 13.40
C ALA A 187 -6.94 15.60 12.72
N GLY A 188 -6.87 15.61 11.39
CA GLY A 188 -7.10 16.81 10.58
C GLY A 188 -6.37 16.72 9.24
N ASN A 189 -6.69 17.65 8.35
CA ASN A 189 -6.08 17.67 7.00
C ASN A 189 -4.56 17.84 7.02
N PHE A 190 -4.00 18.41 8.08
CA PHE A 190 -2.55 18.56 8.23
C PHE A 190 -1.82 17.22 8.38
N SER A 191 -2.48 16.14 8.81
CA SER A 191 -1.88 14.80 8.92
C SER A 191 -1.35 14.28 7.57
N VAL A 192 -1.90 14.79 6.45
CA VAL A 192 -1.40 14.42 5.12
C VAL A 192 0.05 14.81 4.88
N TRP A 193 0.55 15.85 5.58
CA TRP A 193 1.95 16.25 5.47
C TRP A 193 2.88 15.17 6.01
N VAL A 194 2.57 14.62 7.19
CA VAL A 194 3.34 13.52 7.79
C VAL A 194 3.24 12.29 6.89
N ASN A 195 2.02 11.88 6.51
CA ASN A 195 1.80 10.70 5.67
C ASN A 195 2.51 10.77 4.31
N ARG A 196 2.72 11.97 3.79
CA ARG A 196 3.35 12.16 2.47
C ARG A 196 4.86 12.32 2.54
N PHE A 197 5.40 13.06 3.50
CA PHE A 197 6.78 13.53 3.50
C PHE A 197 7.68 12.88 4.55
N TYR A 198 7.13 12.12 5.49
CA TYR A 198 7.90 11.32 6.45
C TYR A 198 7.85 9.84 6.06
N ARG A 199 9.02 9.18 6.08
CA ARG A 199 9.20 7.78 5.64
C ARG A 199 9.83 6.94 6.72
#